data_c49afa2b898db2cbb0c3708b9783aab1
#
_entry.id   c49afa2b898db2cbb0c3708b9783aab1
#
_cell.length_a   1.000
_cell.length_b   1.000
_cell.length_c   1.000
_cell.angle_alpha   90.00
_cell.angle_beta   90.00
_cell.angle_gamma   90.00
#
_symmetry.space_group_name_H-M   'P 1'
#
loop_
_entity.id
_entity.type
_entity.pdbx_description
1 polymer ?
#
loop_
_entity_poly.entity_id
_entity_poly.type
_entity_poly.pdbx_seq_one_letter_code
_entity_poly.pdbx_strand_id
1 'polypeptide(L)' 'MLVHVLLYEPGTESEGIHSLELKGSTVILMFQDRDDAERYCGLLEAQDFQNVLVPMFYLQT' A
#
# COMPACT_ATOMS: atom_id res chain seq x y z
N MET A 1 6.28 -12.87 -9.86
CA MET A 1 6.64 -12.43 -8.50
C MET A 1 5.43 -11.87 -7.80
N LEU A 2 5.22 -12.24 -6.55
CA LEU A 2 4.12 -11.70 -5.75
C LEU A 2 4.61 -10.51 -4.96
N VAL A 3 3.84 -9.44 -5.00
CA VAL A 3 4.15 -8.25 -4.22
C VAL A 3 2.90 -7.80 -3.49
N HIS A 4 3.08 -7.07 -2.41
CA HIS A 4 2.02 -6.50 -1.60
C HIS A 4 2.06 -4.99 -1.71
N VAL A 5 0.92 -4.39 -1.92
CA VAL A 5 0.78 -2.94 -1.93
C VAL A 5 -0.30 -2.56 -0.92
N LEU A 6 -0.40 -1.28 -0.61
CA LEU A 6 -1.41 -0.78 0.33
C LEU A 6 -2.51 -0.08 -0.45
N LEU A 7 -3.76 -0.36 -0.10
CA LEU A 7 -4.90 0.28 -0.74
C LEU A 7 -5.62 1.16 0.27
N TYR A 8 -6.06 2.34 -0.20
CA TYR A 8 -6.97 3.19 0.53
C TYR A 8 -8.40 2.78 0.25
N GLU A 9 -9.24 2.87 1.27
CA GLU A 9 -10.68 2.72 1.14
C GLU A 9 -11.08 1.60 0.19
N PRO A 10 -10.61 0.36 0.45
CA PRO A 10 -10.86 -0.76 -0.44
C PRO A 10 -12.35 -1.05 -0.56
N GLY A 11 -12.78 -1.38 -1.78
CA GLY A 11 -14.18 -1.69 -2.06
C GLY A 11 -15.07 -0.47 -2.26
N THR A 12 -14.52 0.73 -2.26
CA THR A 12 -15.28 1.96 -2.49
C THR A 12 -14.85 2.63 -3.79
N GLU A 13 -15.60 3.66 -4.20
CA GLU A 13 -15.23 4.43 -5.39
C GLU A 13 -13.93 5.21 -5.19
N SER A 14 -13.55 5.44 -3.94
CA SER A 14 -12.32 6.16 -3.61
C SER A 14 -11.13 5.24 -3.44
N GLU A 15 -11.26 3.97 -3.77
CA GLU A 15 -10.18 3.01 -3.67
C GLU A 15 -8.98 3.44 -4.52
N GLY A 16 -7.80 3.39 -3.94
CA GLY A 16 -6.59 3.73 -4.65
C GLY A 16 -5.37 3.12 -3.98
N ILE A 17 -4.27 3.08 -4.72
CA ILE A 17 -3.01 2.55 -4.22
C ILE A 17 -2.27 3.65 -3.47
N HIS A 18 -1.81 3.32 -2.25
CA HIS A 18 -0.99 4.25 -1.48
C HIS A 18 0.29 4.58 -2.23
N SER A 19 0.58 5.85 -2.36
CA SER A 19 1.78 6.31 -3.04
C SER A 19 2.37 7.50 -2.30
N LEU A 20 3.65 7.75 -2.57
CA LEU A 20 4.38 8.89 -2.02
C LEU A 20 4.85 9.75 -3.17
N GLU A 21 4.87 11.06 -2.97
CA GLU A 21 5.48 11.97 -3.93
C GLU A 21 6.84 12.41 -3.43
N LEU A 22 7.86 12.10 -4.20
CA LEU A 22 9.24 12.46 -3.89
C LEU A 22 9.81 13.21 -5.08
N LYS A 23 10.19 14.47 -4.86
CA LYS A 23 10.83 15.31 -5.88
C LYS A 23 10.04 15.36 -7.19
N GLY A 24 8.72 15.43 -7.10
CA GLY A 24 7.86 15.50 -8.28
C GLY A 24 7.55 14.17 -8.93
N SER A 25 8.04 13.06 -8.37
CA SER A 25 7.74 11.72 -8.87
C SER A 25 6.83 10.98 -7.92
N THR A 26 5.93 10.18 -8.46
CA THR A 26 5.06 9.32 -7.67
C THR A 26 5.74 7.98 -7.47
N VAL A 27 5.85 7.56 -6.21
CA VAL A 27 6.48 6.29 -5.85
C VAL A 27 5.45 5.41 -5.16
N ILE A 28 5.29 4.18 -5.66
CA ILE A 28 4.41 3.19 -5.06
C ILE A 28 5.28 2.18 -4.33
N LEU A 29 5.01 2.01 -3.03
CA LEU A 29 5.75 1.05 -2.21
C LEU A 29 5.23 -0.35 -2.47
N MET A 30 6.14 -1.27 -2.75
CA MET A 30 5.83 -2.67 -2.97
C MET A 30 6.66 -3.52 -2.02
N PHE A 31 6.02 -4.47 -1.39
CA PHE A 31 6.67 -5.33 -0.40
C PHE A 31 6.62 -6.79 -0.88
N GLN A 32 7.74 -7.48 -0.78
CA GLN A 32 7.77 -8.91 -1.08
C GLN A 32 7.15 -9.74 0.05
N ASP A 33 7.35 -9.28 1.29
CA ASP A 33 6.82 -9.96 2.46
C ASP A 33 5.57 -9.26 2.96
N ARG A 34 4.50 -10.03 3.17
CA ARG A 34 3.27 -9.48 3.70
C ARG A 34 3.47 -8.87 5.08
N ASP A 35 4.33 -9.50 5.91
CA ASP A 35 4.60 -9.00 7.25
C ASP A 35 5.15 -7.57 7.23
N ASP A 36 6.05 -7.29 6.30
CA ASP A 36 6.60 -5.94 6.17
C ASP A 36 5.53 -4.95 5.75
N ALA A 37 4.66 -5.34 4.81
CA ALA A 37 3.57 -4.49 4.38
C ALA A 37 2.60 -4.21 5.53
N GLU A 38 2.29 -5.23 6.33
CA GLU A 38 1.41 -5.07 7.48
C GLU A 38 2.00 -4.16 8.55
N ARG A 39 3.31 -4.23 8.77
CA ARG A 39 3.99 -3.33 9.70
C ARG A 39 3.89 -1.89 9.24
N TYR A 40 4.11 -1.67 7.96
CA TYR A 40 3.99 -0.33 7.41
C TYR A 40 2.55 0.17 7.52
N CYS A 41 1.59 -0.70 7.24
CA CYS A 41 0.18 -0.38 7.39
C CYS A 41 -0.15 0.03 8.84
N GLY A 42 0.39 -0.70 9.81
CA GLY A 42 0.22 -0.35 11.23
C GLY A 42 0.79 1.02 11.57
N LEU A 43 1.93 1.38 10.98
CA LEU A 43 2.52 2.70 11.18
C LEU A 43 1.62 3.80 10.60
N LEU A 44 1.01 3.55 9.45
CA LEU A 44 0.08 4.50 8.84
C LEU A 44 -1.16 4.66 9.69
N GLU A 45 -1.70 3.58 10.23
CA GLU A 45 -2.86 3.64 11.11
C GLU A 45 -2.56 4.45 12.35
N ALA A 46 -1.35 4.33 12.89
CA ALA A 46 -0.93 5.10 14.06
C ALA A 46 -0.84 6.60 13.75
N GLN A 47 -0.76 6.97 12.46
CA GLN A 47 -0.73 8.36 12.01
C GLN A 47 -2.08 8.81 11.44
N ASP A 48 -3.15 8.15 11.84
CA ASP A 48 -4.52 8.47 11.43
C ASP A 48 -4.85 8.20 9.96
N PHE A 49 -4.06 7.38 9.28
CA PHE A 49 -4.45 6.88 7.96
C PHE A 49 -5.39 5.69 8.17
N GLN A 50 -6.65 5.86 7.81
CA GLN A 50 -7.67 4.85 8.04
C GLN A 50 -7.94 4.05 6.78
N ASN A 51 -8.50 2.85 6.97
CA ASN A 51 -8.98 2.01 5.87
C ASN A 51 -7.89 1.60 4.89
N VAL A 52 -6.69 1.29 5.42
CA VAL A 52 -5.59 0.81 4.59
C VAL A 52 -5.52 -0.72 4.72
N LEU A 53 -5.61 -1.42 3.60
CA LEU A 53 -5.46 -2.87 3.56
C LEU A 53 -4.18 -3.24 2.83
N VAL A 54 -3.74 -4.48 3.07
CA VAL A 54 -2.54 -5.04 2.46
C VAL A 54 -2.94 -6.17 1.50
N PRO A 55 -3.40 -5.84 0.28
CA PRO A 55 -3.70 -6.88 -0.70
C PRO A 55 -2.42 -7.47 -1.26
N MET A 56 -2.57 -8.60 -1.93
CA MET A 56 -1.47 -9.26 -2.61
C MET A 56 -1.69 -9.18 -4.11
N PHE A 57 -0.68 -8.73 -4.83
CA PHE A 57 -0.73 -8.66 -6.29
C PHE A 57 0.37 -9.51 -6.89
N TYR A 58 0.08 -10.08 -8.06
CA TYR A 58 1.05 -10.81 -8.84
C TYR A 58 1.64 -9.86 -9.87
N LEU A 59 2.95 -9.66 -9.81
CA LEU A 59 3.65 -8.81 -10.75
C LEU A 59 4.47 -9.68 -11.68
N GLN A 60 4.20 -9.58 -12.96
CA GLN A 60 5.00 -10.22 -13.99
C GLN A 60 5.99 -9.22 -14.57
N THR A 61 7.24 -9.60 -14.58
CA THR A 61 8.30 -8.78 -15.18
C THR A 61 8.94 -9.52 -16.36
#